data_12ede109665cf8905b9f1a6046d40bd7
#
_entry.id   12ede109665cf8905b9f1a6046d40bd7
#
_cell.length_a   1.000
_cell.length_b   1.000
_cell.length_c   1.000
_cell.angle_alpha   90.00
_cell.angle_beta   90.00
_cell.angle_gamma   90.00
#
_symmetry.space_group_name_H-M   'P 1'
#
loop_
_entity.id
_entity.type
_entity.pdbx_description
1 polymer ?
#
loop_
_entity_poly.entity_id
_entity_poly.type
_entity_poly.pdbx_seq_one_letter_code
_entity_poly.pdbx_strand_id
1 'polypeptide(L)'
;MLACLVMAALAETAYGSRSARVGLRNGALLVVAAVVVMSPWAARNAWALGGPVWTTTHGGYTLALANNDAYYDDVLNRPEGAVWTGPGQFAWFDRVNCELAGVDEIEADRRLRNEALRTMEKRPRDAVRAAVARLSRFWSLAPDAAVYARSVRVVVAVWTTPIWLALVLGLLDSRTRQAPRAVAAGMIVGLTIVHMFYWTDVRMRAPIVPAIALLAASARRGHMHRAQWVRTS
;
A
#
# COMPACT_ATOMS: atom_id res chain seq x y z
N MET A 1 -0.97 -7.23 0.46
CA MET A 1 -2.24 -7.90 0.16
C MET A 1 -3.09 -8.18 1.41
N LEU A 2 -2.57 -8.87 2.43
CA LEU A 2 -3.34 -9.21 3.64
C LEU A 2 -3.99 -8.00 4.31
N ALA A 3 -3.27 -6.89 4.49
CA ALA A 3 -3.82 -5.67 5.07
C ALA A 3 -4.98 -5.08 4.25
N CYS A 4 -4.89 -5.10 2.91
CA CYS A 4 -6.00 -4.67 2.05
C CYS A 4 -7.23 -5.54 2.25
N LEU A 5 -7.04 -6.86 2.35
CA LEU A 5 -8.11 -7.81 2.59
C LEU A 5 -8.77 -7.59 3.95
N VAL A 6 -7.97 -7.44 5.01
CA VAL A 6 -8.45 -7.16 6.37
C VAL A 6 -9.24 -5.86 6.39
N MET A 7 -8.71 -4.78 5.83
CA MET A 7 -9.39 -3.49 5.79
C MET A 7 -10.66 -3.52 4.93
N ALA A 8 -10.67 -4.27 3.84
CA ALA A 8 -11.86 -4.49 3.02
C ALA A 8 -12.95 -5.25 3.78
N ALA A 9 -12.57 -6.32 4.51
CA ALA A 9 -13.49 -7.10 5.33
C ALA A 9 -14.05 -6.29 6.50
N LEU A 10 -13.21 -5.47 7.16
CA LEU A 10 -13.65 -4.54 8.21
C LEU A 10 -14.62 -3.49 7.66
N ALA A 11 -14.33 -2.93 6.48
CA ALA A 11 -15.22 -1.96 5.85
C ALA A 11 -16.56 -2.58 5.45
N GLU A 12 -16.56 -3.81 4.93
CA GLU A 12 -17.79 -4.56 4.63
C GLU A 12 -18.59 -4.84 5.92
N THR A 13 -17.92 -5.25 6.99
CA THR A 13 -18.55 -5.52 8.28
C THR A 13 -19.18 -4.26 8.87
N ALA A 14 -18.49 -3.12 8.79
CA ALA A 14 -18.94 -1.87 9.41
C ALA A 14 -19.99 -1.13 8.57
N TYR A 15 -19.89 -1.19 7.25
CA TYR A 15 -20.64 -0.30 6.34
C TYR A 15 -21.33 -1.03 5.19
N GLY A 16 -21.03 -2.28 4.94
CA GLY A 16 -21.50 -3.02 3.76
C GLY A 16 -22.96 -3.45 3.84
N SER A 17 -23.54 -3.54 5.03
CA SER A 17 -24.91 -4.00 5.22
C SER A 17 -25.65 -3.22 6.33
N ARG A 18 -26.99 -3.24 6.27
CA ARG A 18 -27.85 -2.65 7.32
C ARG A 18 -27.85 -3.46 8.63
N SER A 19 -27.39 -4.70 8.61
CA SER A 19 -27.32 -5.61 9.75
C SER A 19 -25.89 -6.00 10.05
N ALA A 20 -25.43 -5.81 11.29
CA ALA A 20 -24.09 -6.21 11.72
C ALA A 20 -23.81 -7.71 11.49
N ARG A 21 -24.83 -8.59 11.66
CA ARG A 21 -24.70 -10.03 11.38
C ARG A 21 -24.42 -10.32 9.90
N VAL A 22 -25.10 -9.63 8.99
CA VAL A 22 -24.89 -9.79 7.56
C VAL A 22 -23.53 -9.25 7.15
N GLY A 23 -23.12 -8.07 7.67
CA GLY A 23 -21.81 -7.50 7.43
C GLY A 23 -20.69 -8.42 7.91
N LEU A 24 -20.81 -8.96 9.11
CA LEU A 24 -19.82 -9.92 9.66
C LEU A 24 -19.74 -11.19 8.80
N ARG A 25 -20.87 -11.75 8.39
CA ARG A 25 -20.91 -12.92 7.49
C ARG A 25 -20.21 -12.61 6.16
N ASN A 26 -20.51 -11.48 5.53
CA ASN A 26 -19.91 -11.09 4.26
C ASN A 26 -18.41 -10.83 4.39
N GLY A 27 -17.97 -10.16 5.44
CA GLY A 27 -16.56 -9.97 5.76
C GLY A 27 -15.84 -11.30 5.97
N ALA A 28 -16.44 -12.23 6.72
CA ALA A 28 -15.90 -13.59 6.92
C ALA A 28 -15.82 -14.38 5.60
N LEU A 29 -16.86 -14.33 4.77
CA LEU A 29 -16.85 -14.96 3.45
C LEU A 29 -15.74 -14.43 2.55
N LEU A 30 -15.49 -13.13 2.57
CA LEU A 30 -14.40 -12.50 1.82
C LEU A 30 -13.03 -13.02 2.28
N VAL A 31 -12.83 -13.13 3.59
CA VAL A 31 -11.58 -13.69 4.15
C VAL A 31 -11.44 -15.18 3.78
N VAL A 32 -12.50 -15.98 3.97
CA VAL A 32 -12.48 -17.41 3.62
C VAL A 32 -12.20 -17.62 2.14
N ALA A 33 -12.87 -16.87 1.26
CA ALA A 33 -12.62 -16.95 -0.18
C ALA A 33 -11.16 -16.63 -0.53
N ALA A 34 -10.59 -15.61 0.07
CA ALA A 34 -9.18 -15.26 -0.14
C ALA A 34 -8.24 -16.36 0.36
N VAL A 35 -8.49 -16.94 1.53
CA VAL A 35 -7.72 -18.08 2.07
C VAL A 35 -7.81 -19.29 1.15
N VAL A 36 -9.01 -19.65 0.68
CA VAL A 36 -9.21 -20.76 -0.25
C VAL A 36 -8.45 -20.53 -1.56
N VAL A 37 -8.53 -19.33 -2.15
CA VAL A 37 -7.80 -18.99 -3.38
C VAL A 37 -6.29 -19.04 -3.19
N MET A 38 -5.80 -18.65 -2.02
CA MET A 38 -4.34 -18.61 -1.73
C MET A 38 -3.81 -19.96 -1.24
N SER A 39 -4.67 -20.88 -0.78
CA SER A 39 -4.23 -22.13 -0.16
C SER A 39 -3.41 -23.05 -1.08
N PRO A 40 -3.67 -23.20 -2.40
CA PRO A 40 -2.83 -24.01 -3.27
C PRO A 40 -1.40 -23.46 -3.36
N TRP A 41 -1.28 -22.13 -3.42
CA TRP A 41 0.03 -21.46 -3.41
C TRP A 41 0.76 -21.63 -2.09
N ALA A 42 0.05 -21.45 -0.97
CA ALA A 42 0.63 -21.64 0.37
C ALA A 42 1.07 -23.10 0.59
N ALA A 43 0.28 -24.08 0.14
CA ALA A 43 0.63 -25.51 0.21
C ALA A 43 1.88 -25.83 -0.65
N ARG A 44 1.95 -25.30 -1.88
CA ARG A 44 3.14 -25.45 -2.74
C ARG A 44 4.37 -24.85 -2.05
N ASN A 45 4.25 -23.65 -1.46
CA ASN A 45 5.37 -23.00 -0.79
C ASN A 45 5.81 -23.79 0.46
N ALA A 46 4.88 -24.28 1.26
CA ALA A 46 5.20 -25.11 2.43
C ALA A 46 5.98 -26.37 2.04
N TRP A 47 5.60 -27.00 0.93
CA TRP A 47 6.31 -28.16 0.41
C TRP A 47 7.68 -27.82 -0.18
N ALA A 48 7.78 -26.74 -0.99
CA ALA A 48 9.00 -26.39 -1.71
C ALA A 48 10.05 -25.70 -0.82
N LEU A 49 9.62 -24.94 0.19
CA LEU A 49 10.50 -24.15 1.07
C LEU A 49 10.66 -24.76 2.48
N GLY A 50 9.98 -25.89 2.75
CA GLY A 50 10.03 -26.54 4.06
C GLY A 50 9.36 -25.77 5.21
N GLY A 51 8.55 -24.73 4.93
CA GLY A 51 7.89 -23.93 5.94
C GLY A 51 6.67 -23.16 5.43
N PRO A 52 5.80 -22.67 6.35
CA PRO A 52 4.55 -22.00 5.98
C PRO A 52 4.81 -20.59 5.42
N VAL A 53 4.78 -20.44 4.11
CA VAL A 53 4.89 -19.17 3.41
C VAL A 53 3.61 -18.89 2.63
N TRP A 54 2.77 -17.99 3.14
CA TRP A 54 1.47 -17.66 2.55
C TRP A 54 1.55 -16.87 1.26
N THR A 55 2.54 -16.00 1.13
CA THR A 55 2.68 -15.12 -0.04
C THR A 55 4.07 -15.23 -0.65
N THR A 56 5.07 -14.67 -0.01
CA THR A 56 6.45 -14.57 -0.48
C THR A 56 7.40 -14.46 0.70
N THR A 57 8.62 -14.90 0.54
CA THR A 57 9.75 -14.74 1.45
C THR A 57 10.45 -13.38 1.28
N HIS A 58 9.84 -12.45 0.55
CA HIS A 58 10.42 -11.14 0.24
C HIS A 58 9.93 -10.02 1.19
N GLY A 59 9.11 -10.36 2.19
CA GLY A 59 8.53 -9.39 3.13
C GLY A 59 9.58 -8.76 4.04
N GLY A 60 10.46 -9.56 4.61
CA GLY A 60 11.56 -9.07 5.45
C GLY A 60 12.54 -8.21 4.67
N TYR A 61 12.90 -8.62 3.46
CA TYR A 61 13.75 -7.85 2.57
C TYR A 61 13.18 -6.46 2.26
N THR A 62 11.92 -6.38 1.83
CA THR A 62 11.29 -5.09 1.49
C THR A 62 11.05 -4.21 2.71
N LEU A 63 10.87 -4.80 3.88
CA LEU A 63 10.81 -4.07 5.14
C LEU A 63 12.18 -3.49 5.52
N ALA A 64 13.26 -4.31 5.42
CA ALA A 64 14.62 -3.88 5.70
C ALA A 64 15.13 -2.84 4.69
N LEU A 65 14.81 -2.99 3.42
CA LEU A 65 15.12 -2.00 2.38
C LEU A 65 14.55 -0.61 2.71
N ALA A 66 13.42 -0.56 3.40
CA ALA A 66 12.74 0.67 3.79
C ALA A 66 13.07 1.14 5.21
N ASN A 67 13.71 0.30 6.04
CA ASN A 67 13.97 0.58 7.45
C ASN A 67 15.33 0.02 7.87
N ASN A 68 16.39 0.66 7.41
CA ASN A 68 17.78 0.40 7.81
C ASN A 68 18.51 1.72 8.04
N ASP A 69 19.65 1.67 8.73
CA ASP A 69 20.40 2.86 9.11
C ASP A 69 20.87 3.66 7.89
N ALA A 70 21.39 2.99 6.86
CA ALA A 70 21.85 3.65 5.65
C ALA A 70 20.70 4.37 4.90
N TYR A 71 19.51 3.76 4.87
CA TYR A 71 18.32 4.40 4.30
C TYR A 71 17.92 5.65 5.10
N TYR A 72 17.93 5.58 6.43
CA TYR A 72 17.55 6.71 7.26
C TYR A 72 18.55 7.85 7.15
N ASP A 73 19.84 7.56 7.13
CA ASP A 73 20.89 8.57 7.00
C ASP A 73 20.90 9.23 5.61
N ASP A 74 20.70 8.44 4.55
CA ASP A 74 20.70 8.94 3.18
C ASP A 74 19.41 9.68 2.81
N VAL A 75 18.25 9.08 3.06
CA VAL A 75 16.98 9.53 2.47
C VAL A 75 16.34 10.64 3.29
N LEU A 76 16.45 10.57 4.62
CA LEU A 76 15.82 11.56 5.49
C LEU A 76 16.52 12.93 5.46
N ASN A 77 17.73 13.00 4.94
CA ASN A 77 18.50 14.23 4.76
C ASN A 77 18.42 14.79 3.32
N ARG A 78 17.65 14.13 2.42
CA ARG A 78 17.39 14.62 1.06
C ARG A 78 16.05 15.33 0.96
N PRO A 79 15.80 16.06 -0.15
CA PRO A 79 14.48 16.64 -0.43
C PRO A 79 13.37 15.60 -0.33
N GLU A 80 12.19 16.04 0.14
CA GLU A 80 11.03 15.16 0.27
C GLU A 80 10.73 14.40 -1.03
N GLY A 81 10.46 13.10 -0.89
CA GLY A 81 10.11 12.24 -2.00
C GLY A 81 11.30 11.64 -2.77
N ALA A 82 12.55 11.90 -2.38
CA ALA A 82 13.70 11.31 -3.05
C ALA A 82 13.70 9.77 -2.98
N VAL A 83 13.97 9.12 -4.10
CA VAL A 83 14.21 7.66 -4.14
C VAL A 83 15.57 7.36 -3.54
N TRP A 84 15.68 6.28 -2.78
CA TRP A 84 16.97 5.82 -2.29
C TRP A 84 17.80 5.28 -3.44
N THR A 85 18.87 5.97 -3.80
CA THR A 85 19.79 5.63 -4.87
C THR A 85 21.19 6.07 -4.48
N GLY A 86 22.21 5.40 -5.01
CA GLY A 86 23.60 5.81 -4.86
C GLY A 86 24.43 4.89 -3.95
N PRO A 87 25.63 5.34 -3.55
CA PRO A 87 26.64 4.48 -2.90
C PRO A 87 26.14 3.81 -1.60
N GLY A 88 25.35 4.50 -0.78
CA GLY A 88 24.83 3.93 0.46
C GLY A 88 23.87 2.77 0.22
N GLN A 89 23.03 2.86 -0.82
CA GLN A 89 22.18 1.75 -1.22
C GLN A 89 22.98 0.55 -1.72
N PHE A 90 23.97 0.79 -2.59
CA PHE A 90 24.81 -0.29 -3.13
C PHE A 90 25.60 -0.98 -2.01
N ALA A 91 26.21 -0.22 -1.10
CA ALA A 91 26.92 -0.78 0.04
C ALA A 91 26.00 -1.63 0.94
N TRP A 92 24.75 -1.20 1.15
CA TRP A 92 23.75 -1.98 1.88
C TRP A 92 23.41 -3.29 1.16
N PHE A 93 23.19 -3.26 -0.16
CA PHE A 93 22.94 -4.46 -0.96
C PHE A 93 24.11 -5.45 -0.89
N ASP A 94 25.33 -4.96 -1.06
CA ASP A 94 26.53 -5.80 -1.03
C ASP A 94 26.69 -6.47 0.34
N ARG A 95 26.49 -5.73 1.43
CA ARG A 95 26.49 -6.27 2.79
C ARG A 95 25.45 -7.37 2.96
N VAL A 96 24.20 -7.09 2.60
CA VAL A 96 23.09 -8.05 2.73
C VAL A 96 23.34 -9.31 1.91
N ASN A 97 23.80 -9.17 0.69
CA ASN A 97 24.13 -10.30 -0.18
C ASN A 97 25.26 -11.16 0.40
N CYS A 98 26.31 -10.54 0.97
CA CYS A 98 27.41 -11.27 1.61
C CYS A 98 26.95 -11.98 2.90
N GLU A 99 26.20 -11.31 3.76
CA GLU A 99 25.72 -11.86 5.05
C GLU A 99 24.69 -12.99 4.89
N LEU A 100 23.94 -12.96 3.79
CA LEU A 100 22.90 -13.96 3.51
C LEU A 100 23.32 -15.02 2.49
N ALA A 101 24.58 -15.00 2.02
CA ALA A 101 25.08 -16.01 1.10
C ALA A 101 24.96 -17.41 1.69
N GLY A 102 24.24 -18.31 1.02
CA GLY A 102 24.01 -19.67 1.49
C GLY A 102 23.00 -19.83 2.63
N VAL A 103 22.37 -18.75 3.07
CA VAL A 103 21.30 -18.81 4.08
C VAL A 103 19.99 -19.21 3.40
N ASP A 104 19.21 -20.06 4.07
CA ASP A 104 17.86 -20.43 3.62
C ASP A 104 16.96 -19.20 3.46
N GLU A 105 16.08 -19.25 2.47
CA GLU A 105 15.24 -18.12 2.06
C GLU A 105 14.29 -17.65 3.17
N ILE A 106 13.69 -18.57 3.92
CA ILE A 106 12.80 -18.24 5.06
C ILE A 106 13.60 -17.59 6.18
N GLU A 107 14.77 -18.14 6.47
CA GLU A 107 15.66 -17.62 7.52
C GLU A 107 16.21 -16.23 7.12
N ALA A 108 16.57 -16.03 5.84
CA ALA A 108 17.01 -14.73 5.31
C ALA A 108 15.89 -13.68 5.48
N ASP A 109 14.65 -14.00 5.09
CA ASP A 109 13.50 -13.10 5.30
C ASP A 109 13.29 -12.77 6.78
N ARG A 110 13.42 -13.77 7.67
CA ARG A 110 13.29 -13.58 9.11
C ARG A 110 14.37 -12.66 9.68
N ARG A 111 15.65 -12.85 9.28
CA ARG A 111 16.77 -12.03 9.74
C ARG A 111 16.59 -10.58 9.33
N LEU A 112 16.27 -10.33 8.06
CA LEU A 112 16.05 -8.98 7.54
C LEU A 112 14.84 -8.30 8.19
N ARG A 113 13.76 -9.04 8.44
CA ARG A 113 12.61 -8.51 9.18
C ARG A 113 13.00 -8.08 10.59
N ASN A 114 13.76 -8.91 11.30
CA ASN A 114 14.21 -8.61 12.67
C ASN A 114 15.19 -7.43 12.69
N GLU A 115 16.08 -7.31 11.70
CA GLU A 115 16.98 -6.14 11.55
C GLU A 115 16.16 -4.86 11.39
N ALA A 116 15.19 -4.85 10.47
CA ALA A 116 14.32 -3.71 10.23
C ALA A 116 13.56 -3.28 11.51
N LEU A 117 12.95 -4.23 12.21
CA LEU A 117 12.21 -3.94 13.45
C LEU A 117 13.12 -3.35 14.53
N ARG A 118 14.33 -3.90 14.70
CA ARG A 118 15.34 -3.36 15.65
C ARG A 118 15.76 -1.95 15.28
N THR A 119 15.94 -1.66 13.99
CA THR A 119 16.28 -0.31 13.52
C THR A 119 15.14 0.68 13.80
N MET A 120 13.90 0.29 13.54
CA MET A 120 12.73 1.12 13.87
C MET A 120 12.59 1.38 15.36
N GLU A 121 12.86 0.37 16.21
CA GLU A 121 12.84 0.48 17.67
C GLU A 121 13.95 1.39 18.20
N LYS A 122 15.16 1.29 17.65
CA LYS A 122 16.30 2.13 18.03
C LYS A 122 16.16 3.58 17.56
N ARG A 123 15.52 3.80 16.42
CA ARG A 123 15.37 5.12 15.75
C ARG A 123 13.91 5.46 15.46
N PRO A 124 13.03 5.54 16.47
CA PRO A 124 11.58 5.68 16.25
C PRO A 124 11.20 6.99 15.56
N ARG A 125 11.93 8.09 15.82
CA ARG A 125 11.70 9.37 15.14
C ARG A 125 11.98 9.27 13.64
N ASP A 126 13.07 8.61 13.25
CA ASP A 126 13.43 8.42 11.85
C ASP A 126 12.49 7.43 11.16
N ALA A 127 12.02 6.41 11.85
CA ALA A 127 11.00 5.49 11.35
C ALA A 127 9.69 6.24 10.99
N VAL A 128 9.23 7.16 11.85
CA VAL A 128 8.06 8.00 11.58
C VAL A 128 8.32 8.96 10.40
N ARG A 129 9.47 9.65 10.37
CA ARG A 129 9.84 10.53 9.25
C ARG A 129 9.88 9.76 7.93
N ALA A 130 10.45 8.56 7.94
CA ALA A 130 10.52 7.67 6.79
C ALA A 130 9.12 7.21 6.34
N ALA A 131 8.21 6.91 7.28
CA ALA A 131 6.83 6.58 6.97
C ALA A 131 6.09 7.73 6.27
N VAL A 132 6.26 8.97 6.77
CA VAL A 132 5.70 10.18 6.15
C VAL A 132 6.27 10.40 4.75
N ALA A 133 7.59 10.27 4.57
CA ALA A 133 8.24 10.41 3.26
C ALA A 133 7.74 9.34 2.27
N ARG A 134 7.51 8.10 2.73
CA ARG A 134 6.93 7.03 1.91
C ARG A 134 5.48 7.32 1.51
N LEU A 135 4.67 7.83 2.44
CA LEU A 135 3.29 8.23 2.13
C LEU A 135 3.22 9.37 1.13
N SER A 136 4.05 10.40 1.28
CA SER A 136 4.09 11.50 0.31
C SER A 136 4.47 11.01 -1.08
N ARG A 137 5.41 10.06 -1.18
CA ARG A 137 5.78 9.40 -2.44
C ARG A 137 4.65 8.53 -2.99
N PHE A 138 4.04 7.72 -2.15
CA PHE A 138 2.94 6.83 -2.56
C PHE A 138 1.78 7.62 -3.16
N TRP A 139 1.43 8.78 -2.58
CA TRP A 139 0.34 9.64 -3.03
C TRP A 139 0.79 10.80 -3.93
N SER A 140 2.06 10.83 -4.37
CA SER A 140 2.57 11.89 -5.23
C SER A 140 1.81 11.98 -6.55
N LEU A 141 1.66 13.21 -7.08
CA LEU A 141 1.03 13.47 -8.37
C LEU A 141 1.93 13.08 -9.55
N ALA A 142 3.24 13.08 -9.34
CA ALA A 142 4.23 12.80 -10.37
C ALA A 142 5.32 11.87 -9.84
N PRO A 143 5.99 11.11 -10.71
CA PRO A 143 7.15 10.31 -10.33
C PRO A 143 8.35 11.17 -9.93
N ASP A 144 9.36 10.53 -9.33
CA ASP A 144 10.54 11.17 -8.77
C ASP A 144 11.33 11.99 -9.81
N ALA A 145 11.80 13.17 -9.38
CA ALA A 145 12.57 14.09 -10.22
C ALA A 145 13.98 13.59 -10.54
N ALA A 146 14.55 12.74 -9.70
CA ALA A 146 15.87 12.18 -9.92
C ALA A 146 15.88 11.09 -11.02
N VAL A 147 14.71 10.50 -11.32
CA VAL A 147 14.58 9.37 -12.24
C VAL A 147 13.92 9.78 -13.56
N TYR A 148 12.97 10.73 -13.52
CA TYR A 148 12.15 11.07 -14.68
C TYR A 148 12.32 12.51 -15.15
N ALA A 149 12.39 12.69 -16.47
CA ALA A 149 12.44 14.01 -17.10
C ALA A 149 11.22 14.87 -16.73
N ARG A 150 11.41 16.20 -16.70
CA ARG A 150 10.35 17.16 -16.33
C ARG A 150 9.08 17.00 -17.18
N SER A 151 9.22 16.74 -18.49
CA SER A 151 8.09 16.54 -19.40
C SER A 151 7.22 15.36 -18.99
N VAL A 152 7.83 14.20 -18.68
CA VAL A 152 7.11 13.02 -18.22
C VAL A 152 6.38 13.31 -16.92
N ARG A 153 7.04 13.97 -15.98
CA ARG A 153 6.46 14.35 -14.68
C ARG A 153 5.25 15.27 -14.82
N VAL A 154 5.33 16.25 -15.73
CA VAL A 154 4.20 17.16 -16.01
C VAL A 154 3.02 16.40 -16.61
N VAL A 155 3.25 15.56 -17.62
CA VAL A 155 2.19 14.73 -18.21
C VAL A 155 1.51 13.85 -17.18
N VAL A 156 2.28 13.16 -16.34
CA VAL A 156 1.73 12.30 -15.28
C VAL A 156 0.97 13.13 -14.25
N ALA A 157 1.47 14.30 -13.84
CA ALA A 157 0.78 15.16 -12.89
C ALA A 157 -0.56 15.68 -13.44
N VAL A 158 -0.58 16.14 -14.69
CA VAL A 158 -1.82 16.60 -15.38
C VAL A 158 -2.85 15.48 -15.45
N TRP A 159 -2.42 14.25 -15.74
CA TRP A 159 -3.30 13.08 -15.77
C TRP A 159 -3.80 12.66 -14.37
N THR A 160 -2.92 12.69 -13.38
CA THR A 160 -3.20 12.18 -12.03
C THR A 160 -4.05 13.16 -11.21
N THR A 161 -3.85 14.46 -11.37
CA THR A 161 -4.53 15.50 -10.57
C THR A 161 -6.06 15.39 -10.62
N PRO A 162 -6.74 15.32 -11.79
CA PRO A 162 -8.20 15.22 -11.82
C PRO A 162 -8.71 13.92 -11.20
N ILE A 163 -7.93 12.83 -11.28
CA ILE A 163 -8.29 11.55 -10.64
C ILE A 163 -8.25 11.69 -9.12
N TRP A 164 -7.22 12.35 -8.57
CA TRP A 164 -7.11 12.58 -7.11
C TRP A 164 -8.20 13.51 -6.60
N LEU A 165 -8.51 14.59 -7.34
CA LEU A 165 -9.63 15.46 -6.97
C LEU A 165 -10.95 14.70 -6.97
N ALA A 166 -11.20 13.90 -8.01
CA ALA A 166 -12.40 13.07 -8.08
C ALA A 166 -12.44 11.99 -6.97
N LEU A 167 -11.29 11.40 -6.61
CA LEU A 167 -11.18 10.46 -5.49
C LEU A 167 -11.56 11.13 -4.16
N VAL A 168 -11.01 12.33 -3.89
CA VAL A 168 -11.34 13.08 -2.66
C VAL A 168 -12.84 13.38 -2.61
N LEU A 169 -13.43 13.86 -3.70
CA LEU A 169 -14.86 14.10 -3.77
C LEU A 169 -15.68 12.81 -3.59
N GLY A 170 -15.22 11.70 -4.15
CA GLY A 170 -15.83 10.39 -3.99
C GLY A 170 -15.77 9.88 -2.54
N LEU A 171 -14.65 10.12 -1.85
CA LEU A 171 -14.49 9.75 -0.43
C LEU A 171 -15.38 10.59 0.50
N LEU A 172 -15.64 11.84 0.14
CA LEU A 172 -16.51 12.74 0.89
C LEU A 172 -18.02 12.45 0.65
N ASP A 173 -18.37 11.67 -0.38
CA ASP A 173 -19.76 11.26 -0.62
C ASP A 173 -20.21 10.29 0.49
N SER A 174 -21.34 10.60 1.15
CA SER A 174 -21.92 9.76 2.20
C SER A 174 -22.22 8.31 1.76
N ARG A 175 -22.42 8.11 0.45
CA ARG A 175 -22.62 6.79 -0.16
C ARG A 175 -21.34 5.93 -0.14
N THR A 176 -20.17 6.50 0.11
CA THR A 176 -18.91 5.74 0.27
C THR A 176 -18.97 4.79 1.46
N ARG A 177 -19.84 5.05 2.42
CA ARG A 177 -20.12 4.13 3.55
C ARG A 177 -21.01 2.93 3.18
N GLN A 178 -21.32 2.72 1.90
CA GLN A 178 -22.10 1.58 1.42
C GLN A 178 -21.26 0.70 0.53
N ALA A 179 -21.47 -0.62 0.57
CA ALA A 179 -20.84 -1.54 -0.37
C ALA A 179 -21.28 -1.23 -1.82
N PRO A 180 -20.41 -1.41 -2.84
CA PRO A 180 -19.03 -1.89 -2.76
C PRO A 180 -17.98 -0.79 -2.46
N ARG A 181 -18.39 0.47 -2.29
CA ARG A 181 -17.48 1.61 -2.13
C ARG A 181 -16.72 1.57 -0.82
N ALA A 182 -17.37 1.13 0.26
CA ALA A 182 -16.72 0.95 1.55
C ALA A 182 -15.57 -0.06 1.47
N VAL A 183 -15.77 -1.15 0.74
CA VAL A 183 -14.72 -2.16 0.48
C VAL A 183 -13.56 -1.55 -0.31
N ALA A 184 -13.87 -0.79 -1.36
CA ALA A 184 -12.85 -0.09 -2.17
C ALA A 184 -12.03 0.91 -1.31
N ALA A 185 -12.71 1.69 -0.46
CA ALA A 185 -12.04 2.58 0.49
C ALA A 185 -11.16 1.81 1.48
N GLY A 186 -11.65 0.69 2.01
CA GLY A 186 -10.88 -0.21 2.88
C GLY A 186 -9.61 -0.74 2.21
N MET A 187 -9.68 -1.15 0.95
CA MET A 187 -8.50 -1.59 0.17
C MET A 187 -7.47 -0.46 0.03
N ILE A 188 -7.91 0.75 -0.28
CA ILE A 188 -7.04 1.92 -0.39
C ILE A 188 -6.34 2.20 0.94
N VAL A 189 -7.09 2.23 2.05
CA VAL A 189 -6.54 2.43 3.39
C VAL A 189 -5.54 1.32 3.74
N GLY A 190 -5.91 0.06 3.50
CA GLY A 190 -5.05 -1.10 3.78
C GLY A 190 -3.71 -1.03 3.05
N LEU A 191 -3.71 -0.71 1.75
CA LEU A 191 -2.48 -0.57 0.99
C LEU A 191 -1.67 0.65 1.44
N THR A 192 -2.33 1.75 1.76
CA THR A 192 -1.68 2.95 2.30
C THR A 192 -0.93 2.64 3.60
N ILE A 193 -1.56 1.89 4.54
CA ILE A 193 -0.92 1.46 5.79
C ILE A 193 0.31 0.57 5.51
N VAL A 194 0.21 -0.38 4.59
CA VAL A 194 1.36 -1.23 4.22
C VAL A 194 2.53 -0.37 3.76
N HIS A 195 2.29 0.63 2.91
CA HIS A 195 3.33 1.48 2.38
C HIS A 195 3.88 2.54 3.34
N MET A 196 3.33 2.64 4.56
CA MET A 196 4.01 3.35 5.66
C MET A 196 5.26 2.62 6.15
N PHE A 197 5.30 1.29 6.04
CA PHE A 197 6.35 0.45 6.60
C PHE A 197 7.27 -0.14 5.55
N TYR A 198 6.73 -0.50 4.41
CA TYR A 198 7.44 -1.19 3.34
C TYR A 198 7.97 -0.24 2.27
N TRP A 199 8.96 -0.70 1.50
CA TRP A 199 9.46 0.03 0.34
C TRP A 199 8.32 0.50 -0.57
N THR A 200 8.43 1.75 -1.04
CA THR A 200 7.35 2.41 -1.77
C THR A 200 7.85 3.15 -3.01
N ASP A 201 7.15 2.95 -4.12
CA ASP A 201 7.25 3.69 -5.37
C ASP A 201 5.82 3.99 -5.87
N VAL A 202 5.65 4.98 -6.73
CA VAL A 202 4.36 5.34 -7.36
C VAL A 202 3.68 4.16 -8.05
N ARG A 203 4.46 3.20 -8.58
CA ARG A 203 3.94 1.97 -9.22
C ARG A 203 3.22 1.03 -8.25
N MET A 204 3.54 1.10 -6.98
CA MET A 204 2.94 0.25 -5.95
C MET A 204 1.45 0.55 -5.72
N ARG A 205 0.92 1.61 -6.32
CA ARG A 205 -0.53 1.92 -6.35
C ARG A 205 -1.33 1.04 -7.30
N ALA A 206 -0.69 0.39 -8.26
CA ALA A 206 -1.37 -0.37 -9.32
C ALA A 206 -2.51 -1.29 -8.79
N PRO A 207 -2.35 -2.04 -7.69
CA PRO A 207 -3.40 -2.91 -7.18
C PRO A 207 -4.68 -2.19 -6.72
N ILE A 208 -4.59 -0.91 -6.34
CA ILE A 208 -5.76 -0.13 -5.88
C ILE A 208 -6.30 0.83 -6.95
N VAL A 209 -5.73 0.88 -8.15
CA VAL A 209 -6.24 1.72 -9.23
C VAL A 209 -7.72 1.44 -9.54
N PRO A 210 -8.21 0.20 -9.60
CA PRO A 210 -9.64 -0.07 -9.78
C PRO A 210 -10.51 0.49 -8.66
N ALA A 211 -10.06 0.40 -7.41
CA ALA A 211 -10.75 0.97 -6.26
C ALA A 211 -10.78 2.51 -6.30
N ILE A 212 -9.66 3.13 -6.68
CA ILE A 212 -9.57 4.59 -6.90
C ILE A 212 -10.55 5.01 -8.01
N ALA A 213 -10.57 4.31 -9.14
CA ALA A 213 -11.46 4.62 -10.25
C ALA A 213 -12.94 4.51 -9.87
N LEU A 214 -13.32 3.47 -9.09
CA LEU A 214 -14.67 3.29 -8.59
C LEU A 214 -15.12 4.46 -7.71
N LEU A 215 -14.27 4.90 -6.79
CA LEU A 215 -14.59 6.03 -5.91
C LEU A 215 -14.60 7.36 -6.65
N ALA A 216 -13.64 7.61 -7.53
CA ALA A 216 -13.57 8.81 -8.36
C ALA A 216 -14.80 8.95 -9.29
N ALA A 217 -15.23 7.85 -9.91
CA ALA A 217 -16.43 7.85 -10.76
C ALA A 217 -17.72 8.13 -9.99
N SER A 218 -17.76 7.86 -8.69
CA SER A 218 -18.94 8.14 -7.88
C SER A 218 -19.15 9.63 -7.57
N ALA A 219 -18.11 10.46 -7.65
CA ALA A 219 -18.19 11.91 -7.45
C ALA A 219 -19.14 12.60 -8.45
N ARG A 220 -19.21 12.13 -9.69
CA ARG A 220 -20.06 12.70 -10.75
C ARG A 220 -21.57 12.53 -10.49
N ARG A 221 -21.99 11.45 -9.88
CA ARG A 221 -23.44 11.17 -9.69
C ARG A 221 -24.11 12.06 -8.63
N GLY A 222 -23.36 12.54 -7.64
CA GLY A 222 -23.87 13.45 -6.62
C GLY A 222 -24.27 14.82 -7.16
N HIS A 223 -23.55 15.34 -8.17
CA HIS A 223 -23.86 16.65 -8.76
C HIS A 223 -25.04 16.62 -9.73
N MET A 224 -25.24 15.57 -10.49
CA MET A 224 -26.35 15.48 -11.43
C MET A 224 -27.71 15.39 -10.75
N HIS A 225 -27.82 14.67 -9.63
CA HIS A 225 -29.07 14.63 -8.86
C HIS A 225 -29.41 15.96 -8.19
N ARG A 226 -28.44 16.73 -7.69
CA ARG A 226 -28.70 18.07 -7.15
C ARG A 226 -29.13 19.06 -8.23
N ALA A 227 -28.56 18.99 -9.42
CA ALA A 227 -28.93 19.88 -10.51
C ALA A 227 -30.34 19.62 -11.07
N GLN A 228 -30.85 18.38 -10.98
CA GLN A 228 -32.23 18.06 -11.36
C GLN A 228 -33.24 18.59 -10.35
N TRP A 229 -32.97 18.52 -9.03
CA TRP A 229 -33.85 19.05 -8.01
C TRP A 229 -34.03 20.57 -8.06
N VAL A 230 -32.96 21.31 -8.40
CA VAL A 230 -33.01 22.79 -8.53
C VAL A 230 -33.75 23.23 -9.81
N ARG A 231 -33.97 22.36 -10.79
CA ARG A 231 -34.73 22.68 -12.01
C ARG A 231 -36.22 22.34 -11.92
N THR A 232 -36.65 21.64 -10.90
CA THR A 232 -38.03 21.19 -10.70
C THR A 232 -38.73 21.87 -9.49
N SER A 233 -38.03 22.76 -8.79
CA SER A 233 -38.54 23.68 -7.76
C SER A 233 -38.58 25.11 -8.32
#